data_78b4fe5cfce5c9604a852a0c206ed9c7
#
_entry.id   78b4fe5cfce5c9604a852a0c206ed9c7
#
_cell.length_a   1.000
_cell.length_b   1.000
_cell.length_c   1.000
_cell.angle_alpha   90.00
_cell.angle_beta   90.00
_cell.angle_gamma   90.00
#
_symmetry.space_group_name_H-M   'P 1'
#
loop_
_entity.id
_entity.type
_entity.pdbx_description
1 polymer ?
#
loop_
_entity_poly.entity_id
_entity_poly.type
_entity_poly.pdbx_seq_one_letter_code
_entity_poly.pdbx_strand_id
1 'polypeptide(L)'
;STALRTMLDYIDYDKYDVTVYAGNLKFADSKEMICTFNKNIRIFSRVSYTPATFGEMIRNDFLRVFGFHAPLMKQIYPKAMYDREFIRCFGESRFDTVIDYSGYGSFYSILLLSSTGSKKLIWQHNDLFTEKHKKVNGKKPHSRELRVVFSTYPFYDKIVGCSEATMQVNLEKIGYQDLADKCCFVRNAANFDRVLSGAEESFTTDTAKDAGVSELLDSDLISFVNMGRLSPEKNQAALIQAFARLHKEHPNTRLYIIGDGALMTELKSLIHTLHLDGKVIMTGNMENPFMLMKECDCFILPSLHEGQPVSLLEARLLGLPIIMSDFSSAKSSLFENGQLLIKTAVEDIYDGMTAFMEGRVPVCEFHYEDYNKITMKQFEEII
;
A
#
# COMPACT_ATOMS: atom_id res chain seq x y z
N SER A 1 -5.93 0.33 5.86
CA SER A 1 -4.86 -0.31 5.05
C SER A 1 -5.00 -1.82 5.12
N THR A 2 -5.01 -2.49 3.99
CA THR A 2 -5.03 -3.96 3.91
C THR A 2 -3.86 -4.57 4.69
N ALA A 3 -2.65 -4.03 4.53
CA ALA A 3 -1.47 -4.51 5.24
C ALA A 3 -1.61 -4.46 6.78
N LEU A 4 -2.18 -3.36 7.33
CA LEU A 4 -2.45 -3.29 8.78
C LEU A 4 -3.45 -4.37 9.22
N ARG A 5 -4.55 -4.51 8.46
CA ARG A 5 -5.57 -5.50 8.77
C ARG A 5 -4.97 -6.91 8.81
N THR A 6 -4.26 -7.28 7.77
CA THR A 6 -3.62 -8.60 7.71
C THR A 6 -2.61 -8.80 8.84
N MET A 7 -1.79 -7.79 9.17
CA MET A 7 -0.89 -7.88 10.32
C MET A 7 -1.65 -8.12 11.63
N LEU A 8 -2.76 -7.41 11.83
CA LEU A 8 -3.61 -7.56 13.02
C LEU A 8 -4.27 -8.95 13.11
N ASP A 9 -4.51 -9.63 11.99
CA ASP A 9 -5.06 -11.00 11.99
C ASP A 9 -4.05 -12.04 12.53
N TYR A 10 -2.75 -11.73 12.51
CA TYR A 10 -1.67 -12.61 12.98
C TYR A 10 -1.09 -12.24 14.35
N ILE A 11 -1.58 -11.18 15.00
CA ILE A 11 -1.14 -10.80 16.36
C ILE A 11 -1.66 -11.80 17.39
N ASP A 12 -0.80 -12.19 18.31
CA ASP A 12 -1.14 -12.98 19.49
C ASP A 12 -1.86 -12.09 20.53
N TYR A 13 -3.19 -12.16 20.58
CA TYR A 13 -4.02 -11.39 21.52
C TYR A 13 -4.00 -11.92 22.96
N ASP A 14 -3.42 -13.07 23.23
CA ASP A 14 -3.17 -13.56 24.59
C ASP A 14 -1.93 -12.87 25.19
N LYS A 15 -1.02 -12.42 24.31
CA LYS A 15 0.22 -11.73 24.69
C LYS A 15 0.09 -10.21 24.60
N TYR A 16 -0.66 -9.68 23.62
CA TYR A 16 -0.74 -8.26 23.32
C TYR A 16 -2.14 -7.70 23.45
N ASP A 17 -2.27 -6.60 24.20
CA ASP A 17 -3.48 -5.77 24.26
C ASP A 17 -3.38 -4.67 23.20
N VAL A 18 -4.20 -4.79 22.15
CA VAL A 18 -4.09 -3.97 20.96
C VAL A 18 -5.15 -2.88 20.91
N THR A 19 -4.71 -1.65 20.72
CA THR A 19 -5.57 -0.49 20.49
C THR A 19 -5.30 0.12 19.14
N VAL A 20 -6.33 0.30 18.32
CA VAL A 20 -6.25 0.96 17.01
C VAL A 20 -6.94 2.31 17.07
N TYR A 21 -6.22 3.36 16.68
CA TYR A 21 -6.79 4.68 16.50
C TYR A 21 -7.09 4.94 15.02
N ALA A 22 -8.36 5.08 14.69
CA ALA A 22 -8.83 5.41 13.34
C ALA A 22 -9.30 6.87 13.29
N GLY A 23 -8.56 7.72 12.58
CA GLY A 23 -8.72 9.18 12.64
C GLY A 23 -10.06 9.75 12.20
N ASN A 24 -10.84 9.05 11.38
CA ASN A 24 -12.16 9.54 10.95
C ASN A 24 -13.11 8.39 10.60
N LEU A 25 -13.99 8.05 11.54
CA LEU A 25 -15.03 7.03 11.37
C LEU A 25 -16.34 7.54 10.73
N LYS A 26 -16.35 8.79 10.25
CA LYS A 26 -17.56 9.37 9.65
C LYS A 26 -17.83 8.88 8.21
N PHE A 27 -16.84 8.29 7.56
CA PHE A 27 -17.01 7.70 6.22
C PHE A 27 -17.58 6.28 6.36
N ALA A 28 -18.58 5.95 5.53
CA ALA A 28 -19.23 4.64 5.51
C ALA A 28 -18.21 3.49 5.40
N ASP A 29 -17.26 3.62 4.48
CA ASP A 29 -16.18 2.67 4.24
C ASP A 29 -15.29 2.41 5.49
N SER A 30 -15.16 3.42 6.38
CA SER A 30 -14.39 3.26 7.62
C SER A 30 -15.14 2.40 8.64
N LYS A 31 -16.47 2.47 8.68
CA LYS A 31 -17.30 1.65 9.59
C LYS A 31 -17.30 0.19 9.17
N GLU A 32 -17.50 -0.09 7.88
CA GLU A 32 -17.43 -1.45 7.34
C GLU A 32 -16.06 -2.07 7.59
N MET A 33 -14.98 -1.33 7.34
CA MET A 33 -13.62 -1.80 7.60
C MET A 33 -13.36 -2.12 9.08
N ILE A 34 -13.98 -1.35 10.00
CA ILE A 34 -13.82 -1.57 11.44
C ILE A 34 -14.58 -2.80 11.92
N CYS A 35 -15.76 -3.06 11.38
CA CYS A 35 -16.54 -4.26 11.70
C CYS A 35 -15.82 -5.57 11.32
N THR A 36 -14.78 -5.49 10.49
CA THR A 36 -14.00 -6.64 10.07
C THR A 36 -12.73 -6.88 10.91
N PHE A 37 -12.41 -6.03 11.88
CA PHE A 37 -11.30 -6.25 12.79
C PHE A 37 -11.64 -7.31 13.85
N ASN A 38 -10.58 -7.96 14.35
CA ASN A 38 -10.71 -8.89 15.46
C ASN A 38 -11.39 -8.21 16.66
N LYS A 39 -12.36 -8.89 17.28
CA LYS A 39 -13.14 -8.38 18.42
C LYS A 39 -12.29 -8.05 19.66
N ASN A 40 -11.07 -8.57 19.74
CA ASN A 40 -10.14 -8.28 20.83
C ASN A 40 -9.44 -6.92 20.68
N ILE A 41 -9.61 -6.22 19.53
CA ILE A 41 -9.02 -4.91 19.28
C ILE A 41 -9.89 -3.82 19.87
N ARG A 42 -9.33 -2.96 20.71
CA ARG A 42 -9.98 -1.71 21.11
C ARG A 42 -9.82 -0.67 20.02
N ILE A 43 -10.94 -0.08 19.57
CA ILE A 43 -10.93 0.92 18.50
C ILE A 43 -11.33 2.27 19.06
N PHE A 44 -10.46 3.24 18.91
CA PHE A 44 -10.74 4.65 19.20
C PHE A 44 -10.85 5.46 17.92
N SER A 45 -11.74 6.45 17.94
CA SER A 45 -11.87 7.39 16.83
C SER A 45 -11.93 8.83 17.32
N ARG A 46 -11.57 9.73 16.43
CA ARG A 46 -11.64 11.16 16.72
C ARG A 46 -13.08 11.65 16.61
N VAL A 47 -13.66 12.06 17.73
CA VAL A 47 -15.04 12.57 17.77
C VAL A 47 -15.10 14.09 17.57
N SER A 48 -14.11 14.83 18.11
CA SER A 48 -14.02 16.28 18.03
C SER A 48 -12.57 16.74 18.25
N TYR A 49 -12.29 18.03 17.99
CA TYR A 49 -11.00 18.62 18.29
C TYR A 49 -10.97 19.13 19.73
N THR A 50 -9.84 18.97 20.41
CA THR A 50 -9.60 19.67 21.67
C THR A 50 -9.48 21.18 21.41
N PRO A 51 -10.18 22.04 22.17
CA PRO A 51 -10.01 23.47 22.04
C PRO A 51 -8.54 23.87 22.23
N ALA A 52 -8.03 24.61 21.26
CA ALA A 52 -6.68 25.17 21.31
C ALA A 52 -6.74 26.66 21.58
N THR A 53 -5.80 27.18 22.38
CA THR A 53 -5.64 28.63 22.54
C THR A 53 -5.12 29.25 21.26
N PHE A 54 -5.33 30.56 21.07
CA PHE A 54 -4.84 31.26 19.89
C PHE A 54 -3.31 31.12 19.73
N GLY A 55 -2.55 31.20 20.83
CA GLY A 55 -1.11 30.99 20.79
C GLY A 55 -0.69 29.57 20.41
N GLU A 56 -1.46 28.55 20.78
CA GLU A 56 -1.23 27.16 20.36
C GLU A 56 -1.52 26.97 18.88
N MET A 57 -2.60 27.58 18.36
CA MET A 57 -2.93 27.55 16.93
C MET A 57 -1.80 28.15 16.08
N ILE A 58 -1.31 29.34 16.46
CA ILE A 58 -0.19 29.98 15.75
C ILE A 58 1.05 29.05 15.77
N ARG A 59 1.43 28.51 16.93
CA ARG A 59 2.59 27.61 17.03
C ARG A 59 2.41 26.33 16.23
N ASN A 60 1.18 25.80 16.18
CA ASN A 60 0.87 24.64 15.36
C ASN A 60 0.96 24.96 13.84
N ASP A 61 0.52 26.13 13.41
CA ASP A 61 0.68 26.54 12.03
C ASP A 61 2.16 26.73 11.64
N PHE A 62 2.97 27.29 12.52
CA PHE A 62 4.43 27.33 12.32
C PHE A 62 5.03 25.94 12.24
N LEU A 63 4.63 25.02 13.11
CA LEU A 63 5.08 23.62 13.07
C LEU A 63 4.70 22.94 11.75
N ARG A 64 3.49 23.17 11.26
CA ARG A 64 3.04 22.65 9.95
C ARG A 64 3.80 23.25 8.76
N VAL A 65 4.36 24.43 8.91
CA VAL A 65 5.17 25.08 7.87
C VAL A 65 6.63 24.66 7.93
N PHE A 66 7.23 24.64 9.10
CA PHE A 66 8.68 24.47 9.26
C PHE A 66 9.08 23.07 9.74
N GLY A 67 8.16 22.31 10.36
CA GLY A 67 8.49 21.05 11.03
C GLY A 67 9.48 21.25 12.16
N PHE A 68 10.01 20.17 12.68
CA PHE A 68 11.08 20.20 13.69
C PHE A 68 12.48 20.40 13.10
N HIS A 69 12.61 20.67 11.81
CA HIS A 69 13.89 21.05 11.20
C HIS A 69 14.43 22.38 11.78
N ALA A 70 13.54 23.31 12.12
CA ALA A 70 13.93 24.52 12.82
C ALA A 70 14.19 24.20 14.32
N PRO A 71 15.41 24.43 14.87
CA PRO A 71 15.72 24.12 16.26
C PRO A 71 14.75 24.77 17.26
N LEU A 72 14.29 25.98 16.96
CA LEU A 72 13.32 26.71 17.77
C LEU A 72 12.00 25.93 17.91
N MET A 73 11.57 25.22 16.88
CA MET A 73 10.30 24.45 16.91
C MET A 73 10.32 23.31 17.93
N LYS A 74 11.48 22.74 18.24
CA LYS A 74 11.62 21.74 19.32
C LYS A 74 11.24 22.30 20.69
N GLN A 75 11.41 23.61 20.88
CA GLN A 75 11.14 24.30 22.15
C GLN A 75 9.73 24.88 22.23
N ILE A 76 9.22 25.40 21.11
CA ILE A 76 7.97 26.19 21.10
C ILE A 76 6.76 25.45 20.51
N TYR A 77 6.91 24.20 19.99
CA TYR A 77 5.74 23.48 19.45
C TYR A 77 4.66 23.34 20.55
N PRO A 78 3.37 23.30 20.17
CA PRO A 78 2.28 23.34 21.15
C PRO A 78 2.08 21.98 21.83
N LYS A 79 3.10 21.52 22.58
CA LYS A 79 3.11 20.21 23.26
C LYS A 79 1.85 20.00 24.09
N ALA A 80 1.47 20.98 24.90
CA ALA A 80 0.29 20.89 25.77
C ALA A 80 -1.02 20.65 24.99
N MET A 81 -1.14 21.18 23.78
CA MET A 81 -2.28 20.91 22.90
C MET A 81 -2.31 19.43 22.46
N TYR A 82 -1.16 18.88 22.05
CA TYR A 82 -1.07 17.47 21.67
C TYR A 82 -1.23 16.54 22.87
N ASP A 83 -0.70 16.89 24.05
CA ASP A 83 -0.88 16.11 25.29
C ASP A 83 -2.36 16.03 25.68
N ARG A 84 -3.09 17.14 25.65
CA ARG A 84 -4.54 17.14 25.89
C ARG A 84 -5.30 16.32 24.86
N GLU A 85 -4.89 16.41 23.58
CA GLU A 85 -5.52 15.63 22.50
C GLU A 85 -5.21 14.13 22.66
N PHE A 86 -4.01 13.77 23.10
CA PHE A 86 -3.65 12.38 23.39
C PHE A 86 -4.51 11.81 24.52
N ILE A 87 -4.60 12.55 25.65
CA ILE A 87 -5.47 12.15 26.79
C ILE A 87 -6.94 12.05 26.34
N ARG A 88 -7.42 12.98 25.52
CA ARG A 88 -8.78 12.94 25.01
C ARG A 88 -9.05 11.71 24.13
N CYS A 89 -8.06 11.30 23.31
CA CYS A 89 -8.20 10.15 22.42
C CYS A 89 -8.05 8.81 23.17
N PHE A 90 -7.17 8.72 24.13
CA PHE A 90 -6.74 7.46 24.75
C PHE A 90 -7.01 7.40 26.27
N GLY A 91 -7.53 8.47 26.87
CA GLY A 91 -7.70 8.57 28.32
C GLY A 91 -6.35 8.57 29.04
N GLU A 92 -6.32 7.93 30.19
CA GLU A 92 -5.09 7.72 30.99
C GLU A 92 -4.37 6.42 30.62
N SER A 93 -4.69 5.84 29.46
CA SER A 93 -4.08 4.59 29.00
C SER A 93 -2.57 4.76 28.82
N ARG A 94 -1.83 3.81 29.34
CA ARG A 94 -0.39 3.69 29.11
C ARG A 94 -0.15 2.60 28.09
N PHE A 95 0.77 2.86 27.19
CA PHE A 95 1.14 1.92 26.15
C PHE A 95 2.63 1.60 26.26
N ASP A 96 3.02 0.35 26.16
CA ASP A 96 4.43 -0.05 26.08
C ASP A 96 5.02 0.39 24.74
N THR A 97 4.23 0.26 23.67
CA THR A 97 4.62 0.66 22.31
C THR A 97 3.50 1.46 21.63
N VAL A 98 3.86 2.52 20.94
CA VAL A 98 2.97 3.28 20.04
C VAL A 98 3.53 3.32 18.64
N ILE A 99 2.66 3.10 17.66
CA ILE A 99 3.05 2.93 16.25
C ILE A 99 2.29 3.92 15.36
N ASP A 100 2.98 4.84 14.70
CA ASP A 100 2.43 5.53 13.53
C ASP A 100 2.52 4.61 12.32
N TYR A 101 1.54 3.75 12.17
CA TYR A 101 1.50 2.79 11.07
C TYR A 101 1.22 3.45 9.72
N SER A 102 0.62 4.64 9.69
CA SER A 102 0.38 5.38 8.45
C SER A 102 1.65 6.01 7.88
N GLY A 103 2.42 6.70 8.71
CA GLY A 103 3.63 7.41 8.31
C GLY A 103 3.43 8.59 7.34
N TYR A 104 2.18 9.00 7.08
CA TYR A 104 1.84 10.06 6.11
C TYR A 104 1.25 11.33 6.73
N GLY A 105 0.65 11.23 7.90
CA GLY A 105 -0.09 12.31 8.52
C GLY A 105 0.67 13.00 9.65
N SER A 106 1.12 14.23 9.46
CA SER A 106 1.90 14.98 10.46
C SER A 106 1.21 15.10 11.82
N PHE A 107 -0.12 15.22 11.83
CA PHE A 107 -0.88 15.28 13.08
C PHE A 107 -0.68 14.01 13.91
N TYR A 108 -0.78 12.83 13.32
CA TYR A 108 -0.63 11.56 14.05
C TYR A 108 0.81 11.32 14.48
N SER A 109 1.77 11.60 13.61
CA SER A 109 3.18 11.49 13.95
C SER A 109 3.58 12.39 15.14
N ILE A 110 2.97 13.57 15.27
CA ILE A 110 3.25 14.47 16.40
C ILE A 110 2.44 14.04 17.64
N LEU A 111 1.18 13.62 17.46
CA LEU A 111 0.31 13.18 18.56
C LEU A 111 0.94 12.04 19.37
N LEU A 112 1.53 11.06 18.69
CA LEU A 112 2.16 9.92 19.34
C LEU A 112 3.43 10.30 20.13
N LEU A 113 4.05 11.45 19.86
CA LEU A 113 5.14 11.97 20.69
C LEU A 113 4.70 12.33 22.13
N SER A 114 3.41 12.56 22.35
CA SER A 114 2.81 12.81 23.66
C SER A 114 2.69 11.55 24.53
N SER A 115 2.83 10.36 23.97
CA SER A 115 2.87 9.12 24.76
C SER A 115 4.15 9.05 25.57
N THR A 116 4.01 9.01 26.91
CA THR A 116 5.14 9.00 27.85
C THR A 116 5.50 7.57 28.25
N GLY A 117 6.81 7.26 28.27
CA GLY A 117 7.31 5.93 28.64
C GLY A 117 7.14 4.85 27.60
N SER A 118 6.52 5.16 26.45
CA SER A 118 6.30 4.22 25.36
C SER A 118 7.48 4.19 24.38
N LYS A 119 7.79 3.03 23.84
CA LYS A 119 8.60 2.88 22.63
C LYS A 119 7.80 3.42 21.43
N LYS A 120 8.41 4.21 20.56
CA LYS A 120 7.75 4.91 19.46
C LYS A 120 8.26 4.41 18.12
N LEU A 121 7.37 3.90 17.30
CA LEU A 121 7.69 3.40 15.95
C LEU A 121 6.92 4.19 14.90
N ILE A 122 7.57 4.42 13.75
CA ILE A 122 6.92 5.03 12.57
C ILE A 122 7.17 4.19 11.32
N TRP A 123 6.11 3.93 10.57
CA TRP A 123 6.14 3.05 9.38
C TRP A 123 6.34 3.82 8.08
N GLN A 124 6.99 3.17 7.13
CA GLN A 124 7.23 3.65 5.76
C GLN A 124 6.73 2.60 4.77
N HIS A 125 5.59 2.86 4.15
CA HIS A 125 4.93 1.90 3.25
C HIS A 125 5.33 2.01 1.79
N ASN A 126 6.15 3.01 1.42
CA ASN A 126 6.52 3.29 0.04
C ASN A 126 7.83 4.09 -0.03
N ASP A 127 8.33 4.36 -1.24
CA ASP A 127 9.33 5.41 -1.49
C ASP A 127 8.71 6.77 -1.16
N LEU A 128 8.86 7.20 0.09
CA LEU A 128 8.23 8.41 0.62
C LEU A 128 8.84 9.69 0.03
N PHE A 129 10.07 9.63 -0.45
CA PHE A 129 10.67 10.76 -1.17
C PHE A 129 9.94 10.98 -2.49
N THR A 130 9.70 9.94 -3.26
CA THR A 130 8.94 10.00 -4.50
C THR A 130 7.49 10.41 -4.22
N GLU A 131 6.83 9.85 -3.20
CA GLU A 131 5.49 10.26 -2.78
C GLU A 131 5.39 11.76 -2.42
N LYS A 132 6.38 12.31 -1.71
CA LYS A 132 6.45 13.74 -1.40
C LYS A 132 6.48 14.62 -2.64
N HIS A 133 7.08 14.15 -3.72
CA HIS A 133 7.27 14.91 -4.95
C HIS A 133 6.22 14.60 -6.03
N LYS A 134 5.43 13.57 -5.84
CA LYS A 134 4.35 13.14 -6.72
C LYS A 134 3.36 14.27 -6.98
N LYS A 135 2.97 14.43 -8.26
CA LYS A 135 1.96 15.39 -8.70
C LYS A 135 0.67 14.65 -9.04
N VAL A 136 -0.45 15.12 -8.50
CA VAL A 136 -1.81 14.71 -8.87
C VAL A 136 -2.56 15.97 -9.26
N ASN A 137 -3.05 16.05 -10.49
CA ASN A 137 -3.72 17.24 -11.05
C ASN A 137 -2.88 18.53 -10.83
N GLY A 138 -1.58 18.47 -11.08
CA GLY A 138 -0.64 19.57 -10.92
C GLY A 138 -0.26 19.95 -9.48
N LYS A 139 -0.90 19.36 -8.47
CA LYS A 139 -0.63 19.60 -7.04
C LYS A 139 0.23 18.47 -6.45
N LYS A 140 0.99 18.79 -5.39
CA LYS A 140 1.77 17.81 -4.61
C LYS A 140 1.06 17.53 -3.27
N PRO A 141 0.09 16.61 -3.22
CA PRO A 141 -0.82 16.44 -2.08
C PRO A 141 -0.09 16.08 -0.78
N HIS A 142 1.00 15.32 -0.85
CA HIS A 142 1.72 14.83 0.32
C HIS A 142 2.93 15.67 0.73
N SER A 143 3.33 16.66 -0.09
CA SER A 143 4.60 17.38 0.10
C SER A 143 4.73 18.09 1.45
N ARG A 144 3.65 18.74 1.90
CA ARG A 144 3.63 19.48 3.17
C ARG A 144 3.62 18.53 4.36
N GLU A 145 2.75 17.54 4.34
CA GLU A 145 2.60 16.58 5.43
C GLU A 145 3.90 15.76 5.63
N LEU A 146 4.42 15.16 4.56
CA LEU A 146 5.64 14.35 4.64
C LEU A 146 6.87 15.15 5.06
N ARG A 147 6.98 16.43 4.69
CA ARG A 147 8.07 17.27 5.21
C ARG A 147 8.06 17.37 6.74
N VAL A 148 6.87 17.54 7.32
CA VAL A 148 6.72 17.59 8.78
C VAL A 148 6.96 16.22 9.40
N VAL A 149 6.40 15.15 8.82
CA VAL A 149 6.62 13.77 9.25
C VAL A 149 8.11 13.44 9.32
N PHE A 150 8.88 13.71 8.26
CA PHE A 150 10.33 13.46 8.26
C PHE A 150 11.06 14.19 9.38
N SER A 151 10.60 15.39 9.76
CA SER A 151 11.18 16.12 10.87
C SER A 151 10.90 15.52 12.25
N THR A 152 9.95 14.57 12.36
CA THR A 152 9.64 13.85 13.60
C THR A 152 10.53 12.62 13.82
N TYR A 153 11.19 12.10 12.78
CA TYR A 153 11.99 10.87 12.84
C TYR A 153 13.02 10.81 13.98
N PRO A 154 13.73 11.89 14.32
CA PRO A 154 14.67 11.87 15.46
C PRO A 154 14.02 11.54 16.81
N PHE A 155 12.71 11.75 16.97
CA PHE A 155 11.96 11.49 18.20
C PHE A 155 11.37 10.08 18.28
N TYR A 156 11.45 9.30 17.20
CA TYR A 156 11.05 7.90 17.17
C TYR A 156 12.22 6.99 17.54
N ASP A 157 11.90 5.86 18.16
CA ASP A 157 12.90 4.84 18.54
C ASP A 157 13.23 3.95 17.36
N LYS A 158 12.24 3.68 16.49
CA LYS A 158 12.44 2.93 15.24
C LYS A 158 11.70 3.58 14.07
N ILE A 159 12.35 3.54 12.91
CA ILE A 159 11.82 3.92 11.59
C ILE A 159 11.74 2.64 10.77
N VAL A 160 10.53 2.18 10.48
CA VAL A 160 10.28 0.83 9.98
C VAL A 160 9.87 0.86 8.51
N GLY A 161 10.72 0.36 7.63
CA GLY A 161 10.34 0.12 6.22
C GLY A 161 9.49 -1.14 6.06
N CYS A 162 8.55 -1.15 5.11
CA CYS A 162 7.78 -2.36 4.79
C CYS A 162 8.61 -3.41 4.02
N SER A 163 9.84 -3.09 3.65
CA SER A 163 10.84 -4.00 3.09
C SER A 163 12.23 -3.41 3.29
N GLU A 164 13.26 -4.24 3.22
CA GLU A 164 14.65 -3.80 3.32
C GLU A 164 14.98 -2.75 2.25
N ALA A 165 14.60 -2.99 1.00
CA ALA A 165 14.86 -2.03 -0.08
C ALA A 165 14.09 -0.73 0.10
N THR A 166 12.85 -0.75 0.60
CA THR A 166 12.09 0.48 0.91
C THR A 166 12.81 1.27 2.01
N MET A 167 13.30 0.61 3.05
CA MET A 167 14.07 1.23 4.13
C MET A 167 15.33 1.90 3.57
N GLN A 168 16.13 1.18 2.76
CA GLN A 168 17.35 1.72 2.17
C GLN A 168 17.09 2.90 1.24
N VAL A 169 16.11 2.79 0.34
CA VAL A 169 15.71 3.86 -0.58
C VAL A 169 15.29 5.13 0.19
N ASN A 170 14.51 4.98 1.25
CA ASN A 170 14.08 6.12 2.06
C ASN A 170 15.24 6.72 2.85
N LEU A 171 16.11 5.90 3.45
CA LEU A 171 17.29 6.35 4.17
C LEU A 171 18.18 7.22 3.28
N GLU A 172 18.43 6.78 2.05
CA GLU A 172 19.26 7.48 1.07
C GLU A 172 18.60 8.76 0.55
N LYS A 173 17.38 8.65 0.04
CA LYS A 173 16.71 9.76 -0.68
C LYS A 173 16.18 10.85 0.24
N ILE A 174 15.72 10.52 1.44
CA ILE A 174 15.23 11.53 2.39
C ILE A 174 16.40 12.19 3.12
N GLY A 175 17.53 11.50 3.28
CA GLY A 175 18.75 12.07 3.81
C GLY A 175 18.80 12.11 5.36
N TYR A 176 18.45 10.99 6.02
CA TYR A 176 18.56 10.85 7.48
C TYR A 176 19.54 9.73 7.88
N GLN A 177 20.69 9.68 7.22
CA GLN A 177 21.75 8.68 7.46
C GLN A 177 22.25 8.68 8.91
N ASP A 178 22.13 9.79 9.61
CA ASP A 178 22.41 9.93 11.04
C ASP A 178 21.44 9.16 11.95
N LEU A 179 20.34 8.64 11.39
CA LEU A 179 19.36 7.80 12.09
C LEU A 179 19.38 6.35 11.61
N ALA A 180 20.42 5.93 10.89
CA ALA A 180 20.49 4.59 10.28
C ALA A 180 20.37 3.45 11.32
N ASP A 181 20.88 3.64 12.52
CA ASP A 181 20.77 2.70 13.64
C ASP A 181 19.35 2.55 14.20
N LYS A 182 18.47 3.50 13.90
CA LYS A 182 17.02 3.41 14.21
C LYS A 182 16.23 2.72 13.10
N CYS A 183 16.81 2.59 11.90
CA CYS A 183 16.13 2.02 10.75
C CYS A 183 16.10 0.49 10.83
N CYS A 184 14.95 -0.07 10.52
CA CYS A 184 14.74 -1.50 10.41
C CYS A 184 13.63 -1.78 9.39
N PHE A 185 13.35 -3.03 9.10
CA PHE A 185 12.23 -3.37 8.25
C PHE A 185 11.40 -4.51 8.81
N VAL A 186 10.11 -4.48 8.52
CA VAL A 186 9.17 -5.57 8.76
C VAL A 186 8.34 -5.74 7.50
N ARG A 187 8.33 -6.93 6.93
CA ARG A 187 7.56 -7.23 5.71
C ARG A 187 6.07 -7.03 5.95
N ASN A 188 5.33 -6.73 4.90
CA ASN A 188 3.87 -6.77 4.98
C ASN A 188 3.42 -8.23 5.11
N ALA A 189 2.55 -8.53 6.07
CA ALA A 189 1.87 -9.81 6.13
C ALA A 189 0.88 -9.94 4.96
N ALA A 190 0.66 -11.15 4.47
CA ALA A 190 -0.31 -11.46 3.43
C ALA A 190 -1.30 -12.52 3.93
N ASN A 191 -2.58 -12.36 3.61
CA ASN A 191 -3.60 -13.33 4.00
C ASN A 191 -3.72 -14.44 2.96
N PHE A 192 -2.81 -15.40 3.04
CA PHE A 192 -2.71 -16.50 2.09
C PHE A 192 -3.94 -17.43 2.12
N ASP A 193 -4.52 -17.65 3.29
CA ASP A 193 -5.73 -18.48 3.42
C ASP A 193 -6.91 -17.86 2.66
N ARG A 194 -7.06 -16.53 2.73
CA ARG A 194 -8.06 -15.80 1.96
C ARG A 194 -7.82 -15.91 0.46
N VAL A 195 -6.56 -15.87 0.03
CA VAL A 195 -6.22 -16.01 -1.39
C VAL A 195 -6.58 -17.39 -1.91
N LEU A 196 -6.16 -18.44 -1.17
CA LEU A 196 -6.42 -19.82 -1.56
C LEU A 196 -7.90 -20.16 -1.52
N SER A 197 -8.60 -19.86 -0.42
CA SER A 197 -10.04 -20.11 -0.31
C SER A 197 -10.84 -19.29 -1.33
N GLY A 198 -10.46 -18.04 -1.55
CA GLY A 198 -11.10 -17.19 -2.56
C GLY A 198 -10.90 -17.69 -3.99
N ALA A 199 -9.76 -18.30 -4.27
CA ALA A 199 -9.47 -18.89 -5.58
C ALA A 199 -10.20 -20.23 -5.83
N GLU A 200 -10.69 -20.89 -4.78
CA GLU A 200 -11.49 -22.12 -4.90
C GLU A 200 -12.98 -21.83 -5.15
N GLU A 201 -13.42 -20.59 -4.89
CA GLU A 201 -14.80 -20.20 -5.17
C GLU A 201 -15.06 -20.23 -6.68
N SER A 202 -16.18 -20.83 -7.08
CA SER A 202 -16.58 -20.87 -8.48
C SER A 202 -16.99 -19.48 -8.96
N PHE A 203 -16.46 -19.06 -10.09
CA PHE A 203 -16.88 -17.85 -10.76
C PHE A 203 -18.26 -18.05 -11.35
N THR A 204 -19.30 -17.59 -10.66
CA THR A 204 -20.69 -17.75 -11.11
C THR A 204 -21.06 -16.66 -12.11
N THR A 205 -22.06 -16.95 -12.95
CA THR A 205 -22.59 -16.00 -13.96
C THR A 205 -23.07 -14.69 -13.31
N ASP A 206 -23.48 -14.72 -12.05
CA ASP A 206 -23.99 -13.54 -11.33
C ASP A 206 -22.86 -12.66 -10.79
N THR A 207 -21.80 -13.24 -10.21
CA THR A 207 -20.59 -12.51 -9.80
C THR A 207 -19.84 -11.94 -11.00
N ALA A 208 -19.88 -12.63 -12.14
CA ALA A 208 -19.31 -12.17 -13.40
C ALA A 208 -20.07 -10.96 -13.97
N LYS A 209 -21.40 -10.98 -13.95
CA LYS A 209 -22.23 -9.88 -14.47
C LYS A 209 -22.05 -8.59 -13.68
N ASP A 210 -21.98 -8.68 -12.37
CA ASP A 210 -21.77 -7.52 -11.48
C ASP A 210 -20.40 -6.86 -11.71
N ALA A 211 -19.40 -7.63 -12.10
CA ALA A 211 -18.07 -7.15 -12.45
C ALA A 211 -17.88 -6.78 -13.94
N GLY A 212 -18.92 -6.88 -14.75
CA GLY A 212 -18.82 -6.67 -16.22
C GLY A 212 -18.00 -7.75 -16.95
N VAL A 213 -17.92 -8.94 -16.37
CA VAL A 213 -16.95 -9.98 -16.72
C VAL A 213 -17.64 -11.23 -17.33
N SER A 214 -18.87 -11.08 -17.79
CA SER A 214 -19.73 -12.17 -18.27
C SER A 214 -19.18 -13.01 -19.45
N GLU A 215 -18.07 -12.59 -20.04
CA GLU A 215 -17.38 -13.31 -21.12
C GLU A 215 -16.01 -13.87 -20.69
N LEU A 216 -15.77 -14.04 -19.39
CA LEU A 216 -14.46 -14.40 -18.83
C LEU A 216 -13.96 -15.79 -19.18
N LEU A 217 -14.83 -16.70 -19.43
CA LEU A 217 -14.51 -18.14 -19.49
C LEU A 217 -14.31 -18.65 -20.91
N ASP A 218 -13.89 -17.78 -21.83
CA ASP A 218 -13.44 -18.22 -23.14
C ASP A 218 -12.01 -18.76 -23.00
N SER A 219 -11.88 -20.06 -22.90
CA SER A 219 -10.61 -20.79 -22.75
C SER A 219 -9.61 -20.54 -23.90
N ASP A 220 -10.07 -19.92 -24.99
CA ASP A 220 -9.24 -19.62 -26.16
C ASP A 220 -8.55 -18.24 -26.06
N LEU A 221 -8.86 -17.44 -25.04
CA LEU A 221 -8.27 -16.12 -24.84
C LEU A 221 -7.10 -16.17 -23.88
N ILE A 222 -5.99 -15.54 -24.25
CA ILE A 222 -4.85 -15.30 -23.37
C ILE A 222 -5.13 -14.04 -22.55
N SER A 223 -5.15 -14.19 -21.22
CA SER A 223 -5.62 -13.20 -20.27
C SER A 223 -4.50 -12.65 -19.39
N PHE A 224 -4.30 -11.32 -19.46
CA PHE A 224 -3.42 -10.61 -18.56
C PHE A 224 -4.22 -9.97 -17.44
N VAL A 225 -3.66 -9.91 -16.22
CA VAL A 225 -4.30 -9.26 -15.09
C VAL A 225 -3.38 -8.28 -14.38
N ASN A 226 -3.92 -7.12 -14.01
CA ASN A 226 -3.31 -6.14 -13.13
C ASN A 226 -4.25 -5.89 -11.95
N MET A 227 -3.73 -5.86 -10.72
CA MET A 227 -4.52 -5.54 -9.55
C MET A 227 -3.86 -4.44 -8.71
N GLY A 228 -4.62 -3.36 -8.44
CA GLY A 228 -4.17 -2.26 -7.61
C GLY A 228 -5.03 -1.01 -7.73
N ARG A 229 -4.75 -0.03 -6.87
CA ARG A 229 -5.44 1.26 -6.91
C ARG A 229 -5.23 1.94 -8.27
N LEU A 230 -6.28 2.56 -8.82
CA LEU A 230 -6.16 3.32 -10.06
C LEU A 230 -5.57 4.71 -9.78
N SER A 231 -4.25 4.80 -9.81
CA SER A 231 -3.48 5.98 -9.44
C SER A 231 -2.20 6.08 -10.27
N PRO A 232 -1.61 7.29 -10.42
CA PRO A 232 -0.50 7.52 -11.34
C PRO A 232 0.70 6.58 -11.13
N GLU A 233 1.01 6.22 -9.89
CA GLU A 233 2.13 5.33 -9.57
C GLU A 233 1.95 3.89 -10.04
N LYS A 234 0.71 3.46 -10.30
CA LYS A 234 0.42 2.10 -10.79
C LYS A 234 0.56 1.98 -12.31
N ASN A 235 0.67 3.10 -13.02
CA ASN A 235 1.01 3.17 -14.44
C ASN A 235 0.07 2.40 -15.40
N GLN A 236 -1.22 2.25 -15.01
CA GLN A 236 -2.19 1.50 -15.82
C GLN A 236 -2.40 2.12 -17.21
N ALA A 237 -2.21 3.43 -17.37
CA ALA A 237 -2.32 4.07 -18.68
C ALA A 237 -1.28 3.53 -19.68
N ALA A 238 -0.02 3.38 -19.25
CA ALA A 238 1.02 2.78 -20.09
C ALA A 238 0.74 1.29 -20.37
N LEU A 239 0.19 0.56 -19.40
CA LEU A 239 -0.22 -0.83 -19.58
C LEU A 239 -1.30 -0.96 -20.67
N ILE A 240 -2.34 -0.10 -20.63
CA ILE A 240 -3.42 -0.11 -21.64
C ILE A 240 -2.86 0.23 -23.03
N GLN A 241 -1.93 1.18 -23.13
CA GLN A 241 -1.28 1.52 -24.41
C GLN A 241 -0.41 0.38 -24.96
N ALA A 242 0.33 -0.29 -24.10
CA ALA A 242 1.13 -1.47 -24.47
C ALA A 242 0.23 -2.62 -24.94
N PHE A 243 -0.86 -2.87 -24.20
CA PHE A 243 -1.85 -3.88 -24.57
C PHE A 243 -2.53 -3.57 -25.91
N ALA A 244 -2.79 -2.29 -26.23
CA ALA A 244 -3.33 -1.90 -27.52
C ALA A 244 -2.46 -2.36 -28.71
N ARG A 245 -1.14 -2.33 -28.55
CA ARG A 245 -0.21 -2.85 -29.55
C ARG A 245 -0.25 -4.36 -29.62
N LEU A 246 -0.12 -5.02 -28.49
CA LEU A 246 -0.17 -6.48 -28.40
C LEU A 246 -1.44 -7.04 -29.03
N HIS A 247 -2.59 -6.47 -28.69
CA HIS A 247 -3.90 -6.95 -29.18
C HIS A 247 -4.06 -6.84 -30.70
N LYS A 248 -3.39 -5.90 -31.37
CA LYS A 248 -3.40 -5.82 -32.84
C LYS A 248 -2.68 -7.00 -33.50
N GLU A 249 -1.63 -7.50 -32.87
CA GLU A 249 -0.82 -8.63 -33.34
C GLU A 249 -1.40 -9.96 -32.86
N HIS A 250 -2.02 -9.95 -31.67
CA HIS A 250 -2.62 -11.13 -31.01
C HIS A 250 -4.07 -10.83 -30.62
N PRO A 251 -5.05 -10.91 -31.56
CA PRO A 251 -6.45 -10.55 -31.29
C PRO A 251 -7.16 -11.44 -30.26
N ASN A 252 -6.60 -12.60 -29.94
CA ASN A 252 -7.09 -13.53 -28.93
C ASN A 252 -6.55 -13.21 -27.50
N THR A 253 -6.30 -11.93 -27.21
CA THR A 253 -5.81 -11.48 -25.90
C THR A 253 -6.84 -10.64 -25.16
N ARG A 254 -6.78 -10.63 -23.83
CA ARG A 254 -7.63 -9.81 -22.95
C ARG A 254 -6.80 -9.25 -21.78
N LEU A 255 -7.19 -8.07 -21.30
CA LEU A 255 -6.56 -7.45 -20.13
C LEU A 255 -7.62 -7.13 -19.08
N TYR A 256 -7.42 -7.61 -17.86
CA TYR A 256 -8.23 -7.29 -16.70
C TYR A 256 -7.48 -6.33 -15.77
N ILE A 257 -8.18 -5.25 -15.36
CA ILE A 257 -7.66 -4.28 -14.41
C ILE A 257 -8.60 -4.27 -13.20
N ILE A 258 -8.13 -4.85 -12.09
CA ILE A 258 -8.89 -4.99 -10.85
C ILE A 258 -8.53 -3.84 -9.92
N GLY A 259 -9.52 -3.09 -9.46
CA GLY A 259 -9.37 -2.02 -8.49
C GLY A 259 -10.10 -0.74 -8.89
N ASP A 260 -10.09 0.22 -7.97
CA ASP A 260 -10.72 1.51 -8.13
C ASP A 260 -9.75 2.65 -7.75
N GLY A 261 -10.06 3.87 -8.15
CA GLY A 261 -9.25 5.04 -7.83
C GLY A 261 -9.54 6.26 -8.70
N ALA A 262 -8.77 7.31 -8.43
CA ALA A 262 -8.99 8.62 -9.05
C ALA A 262 -8.87 8.63 -10.58
N LEU A 263 -8.19 7.64 -11.17
CA LEU A 263 -7.98 7.55 -12.62
C LEU A 263 -9.06 6.73 -13.36
N MET A 264 -10.09 6.22 -12.69
CA MET A 264 -11.11 5.36 -13.32
C MET A 264 -11.69 5.97 -14.60
N THR A 265 -12.14 7.22 -14.54
CA THR A 265 -12.75 7.90 -15.70
C THR A 265 -11.75 8.14 -16.83
N GLU A 266 -10.53 8.52 -16.48
CA GLU A 266 -9.45 8.77 -17.46
C GLU A 266 -9.06 7.50 -18.19
N LEU A 267 -8.89 6.40 -17.46
CA LEU A 267 -8.53 5.10 -18.03
C LEU A 267 -9.64 4.53 -18.89
N LYS A 268 -10.92 4.67 -18.50
CA LYS A 268 -12.06 4.29 -19.38
C LYS A 268 -12.09 5.10 -20.67
N SER A 269 -11.83 6.39 -20.61
CA SER A 269 -11.72 7.24 -21.80
C SER A 269 -10.57 6.80 -22.71
N LEU A 270 -9.42 6.43 -22.14
CA LEU A 270 -8.28 5.91 -22.89
C LEU A 270 -8.61 4.59 -23.60
N ILE A 271 -9.28 3.65 -22.92
CA ILE A 271 -9.74 2.38 -23.49
C ILE A 271 -10.62 2.63 -24.70
N HIS A 272 -11.60 3.53 -24.56
CA HIS A 272 -12.51 3.88 -25.66
C HIS A 272 -11.76 4.53 -26.84
N THR A 273 -10.85 5.47 -26.57
CA THR A 273 -10.04 6.14 -27.60
C THR A 273 -9.16 5.16 -28.39
N LEU A 274 -8.68 4.10 -27.74
CA LEU A 274 -7.86 3.06 -28.36
C LEU A 274 -8.68 1.91 -28.97
N HIS A 275 -10.01 2.01 -28.97
CA HIS A 275 -10.94 0.97 -29.47
C HIS A 275 -10.76 -0.39 -28.78
N LEU A 276 -10.51 -0.37 -27.48
CA LEU A 276 -10.31 -1.57 -26.65
C LEU A 276 -11.54 -1.92 -25.77
N ASP A 277 -12.70 -1.35 -26.08
CA ASP A 277 -13.95 -1.68 -25.40
C ASP A 277 -14.21 -3.20 -25.49
N GLY A 278 -14.47 -3.85 -24.35
CA GLY A 278 -14.62 -5.31 -24.24
C GLY A 278 -13.32 -6.12 -24.38
N LYS A 279 -12.17 -5.49 -24.65
CA LYS A 279 -10.83 -6.12 -24.69
C LYS A 279 -10.01 -5.81 -23.44
N VAL A 280 -10.17 -4.61 -22.90
CA VAL A 280 -9.71 -4.22 -21.58
C VAL A 280 -10.92 -4.08 -20.67
N ILE A 281 -10.96 -4.85 -19.59
CA ILE A 281 -12.05 -4.88 -18.64
C ILE A 281 -11.60 -4.30 -17.30
N MET A 282 -12.23 -3.20 -16.89
CA MET A 282 -12.02 -2.59 -15.59
C MET A 282 -13.12 -3.03 -14.64
N THR A 283 -12.80 -3.94 -13.72
CA THR A 283 -13.79 -4.56 -12.83
C THR A 283 -14.24 -3.67 -11.68
N GLY A 284 -13.51 -2.59 -11.39
CA GLY A 284 -13.67 -1.89 -10.11
C GLY A 284 -13.13 -2.72 -8.93
N ASN A 285 -13.55 -2.35 -7.71
CA ASN A 285 -13.22 -3.14 -6.54
C ASN A 285 -14.01 -4.44 -6.54
N MET A 286 -13.32 -5.56 -6.40
CA MET A 286 -13.94 -6.89 -6.21
C MET A 286 -13.78 -7.31 -4.75
N GLU A 287 -14.80 -7.91 -4.16
CA GLU A 287 -14.73 -8.51 -2.82
C GLU A 287 -13.78 -9.70 -2.81
N ASN A 288 -13.89 -10.57 -3.82
CA ASN A 288 -12.99 -11.67 -4.07
C ASN A 288 -12.37 -11.56 -5.47
N PRO A 289 -11.16 -10.97 -5.61
CA PRO A 289 -10.47 -10.86 -6.89
C PRO A 289 -9.76 -12.15 -7.32
N PHE A 290 -9.57 -13.10 -6.39
CA PHE A 290 -8.67 -14.24 -6.58
C PHE A 290 -9.25 -15.28 -7.53
N MET A 291 -10.57 -15.41 -7.60
CA MET A 291 -11.25 -16.21 -8.63
C MET A 291 -10.83 -15.78 -10.04
N LEU A 292 -10.93 -14.45 -10.31
CA LEU A 292 -10.57 -13.89 -11.59
C LEU A 292 -9.07 -14.00 -11.85
N MET A 293 -8.25 -13.72 -10.84
CA MET A 293 -6.79 -13.81 -10.99
C MET A 293 -6.34 -15.22 -11.34
N LYS A 294 -6.94 -16.24 -10.73
CA LYS A 294 -6.61 -17.65 -10.96
C LYS A 294 -6.90 -18.10 -12.41
N GLU A 295 -7.94 -17.54 -13.01
CA GLU A 295 -8.32 -17.83 -14.40
C GLU A 295 -7.50 -17.05 -15.44
N CYS A 296 -6.62 -16.15 -15.01
CA CYS A 296 -5.74 -15.41 -15.90
C CYS A 296 -4.40 -16.12 -16.11
N ASP A 297 -3.73 -15.81 -17.24
CA ASP A 297 -2.48 -16.48 -17.63
C ASP A 297 -1.22 -15.73 -17.16
N CYS A 298 -1.30 -14.42 -16.92
CA CYS A 298 -0.14 -13.61 -16.54
C CYS A 298 -0.53 -12.40 -15.70
N PHE A 299 0.20 -12.17 -14.60
CA PHE A 299 0.08 -10.97 -13.78
C PHE A 299 1.08 -9.91 -14.19
N ILE A 300 0.62 -8.65 -14.37
CA ILE A 300 1.48 -7.52 -14.74
C ILE A 300 1.42 -6.42 -13.70
N LEU A 301 2.59 -6.00 -13.20
CA LEU A 301 2.76 -4.89 -12.26
C LEU A 301 3.70 -3.82 -12.84
N PRO A 302 3.21 -2.87 -13.66
CA PRO A 302 4.04 -1.87 -14.35
C PRO A 302 4.31 -0.62 -13.50
N SER A 303 4.24 -0.73 -12.17
CA SER A 303 4.27 0.39 -11.23
C SER A 303 5.55 1.22 -11.34
N LEU A 304 5.44 2.54 -11.20
CA LEU A 304 6.57 3.47 -11.18
C LEU A 304 7.36 3.37 -9.88
N HIS A 305 6.68 3.12 -8.77
CA HIS A 305 7.25 2.87 -7.46
C HIS A 305 6.27 2.12 -6.56
N GLU A 306 6.81 1.29 -5.69
CA GLU A 306 6.09 0.52 -4.67
C GLU A 306 6.92 0.47 -3.39
N GLY A 307 6.29 0.11 -2.28
CA GLY A 307 7.00 -0.32 -1.10
C GLY A 307 7.22 -1.83 -1.13
N GLN A 308 6.16 -2.57 -0.81
CA GLN A 308 6.07 -4.02 -0.99
C GLN A 308 4.66 -4.34 -1.48
N PRO A 309 4.48 -4.63 -2.77
CA PRO A 309 3.17 -4.88 -3.35
C PRO A 309 2.62 -6.25 -2.92
N VAL A 310 1.58 -6.25 -2.10
CA VAL A 310 0.93 -7.49 -1.62
C VAL A 310 0.31 -8.25 -2.79
N SER A 311 -0.24 -7.55 -3.80
CA SER A 311 -0.80 -8.18 -5.00
C SER A 311 0.21 -9.06 -5.78
N LEU A 312 1.51 -8.77 -5.65
CA LEU A 312 2.56 -9.60 -6.22
C LEU A 312 2.68 -10.95 -5.48
N LEU A 313 2.58 -10.94 -4.15
CA LEU A 313 2.57 -12.16 -3.33
C LEU A 313 1.31 -12.99 -3.62
N GLU A 314 0.17 -12.33 -3.77
CA GLU A 314 -1.12 -12.96 -4.10
C GLU A 314 -1.07 -13.64 -5.48
N ALA A 315 -0.55 -12.94 -6.50
CA ALA A 315 -0.38 -13.51 -7.84
C ALA A 315 0.61 -14.69 -7.85
N ARG A 316 1.69 -14.58 -7.08
CA ARG A 316 2.68 -15.64 -6.94
C ARG A 316 2.10 -16.89 -6.28
N LEU A 317 1.29 -16.73 -5.23
CA LEU A 317 0.62 -17.82 -4.56
C LEU A 317 -0.34 -18.58 -5.48
N LEU A 318 -0.95 -17.87 -6.42
CA LEU A 318 -1.82 -18.46 -7.44
C LEU A 318 -1.05 -19.12 -8.61
N GLY A 319 0.28 -19.08 -8.57
CA GLY A 319 1.13 -19.71 -9.59
C GLY A 319 1.22 -18.92 -10.90
N LEU A 320 0.81 -17.66 -10.93
CA LEU A 320 0.85 -16.85 -12.15
C LEU A 320 2.27 -16.49 -12.56
N PRO A 321 2.62 -16.58 -13.86
CA PRO A 321 3.77 -15.88 -14.43
C PRO A 321 3.70 -14.38 -14.13
N ILE A 322 4.83 -13.76 -13.77
CA ILE A 322 4.85 -12.37 -13.32
C ILE A 322 5.74 -11.52 -14.22
N ILE A 323 5.17 -10.43 -14.72
CA ILE A 323 5.90 -9.32 -15.34
C ILE A 323 5.82 -8.13 -14.39
N MET A 324 6.95 -7.60 -13.93
CA MET A 324 6.95 -6.45 -13.04
C MET A 324 8.02 -5.43 -13.43
N SER A 325 7.74 -4.17 -13.14
CA SER A 325 8.73 -3.12 -13.36
C SER A 325 9.86 -3.14 -12.33
N ASP A 326 11.06 -2.73 -12.76
CA ASP A 326 12.23 -2.55 -11.90
C ASP A 326 12.14 -1.18 -11.17
N PHE A 327 11.27 -1.09 -10.17
CA PHE A 327 11.16 0.09 -9.31
C PHE A 327 12.21 0.06 -8.19
N SER A 328 12.45 1.22 -7.55
CA SER A 328 13.58 1.41 -6.62
C SER A 328 13.64 0.41 -5.45
N SER A 329 12.52 -0.14 -5.01
CA SER A 329 12.44 -1.18 -3.97
C SER A 329 12.15 -2.58 -4.51
N ALA A 330 12.20 -2.79 -5.83
CA ALA A 330 11.87 -4.06 -6.48
C ALA A 330 12.69 -5.25 -5.94
N LYS A 331 13.97 -5.02 -5.60
CA LYS A 331 14.88 -6.05 -5.08
C LYS A 331 14.30 -6.84 -3.89
N SER A 332 13.56 -6.18 -2.99
CA SER A 332 12.90 -6.86 -1.86
C SER A 332 11.66 -7.65 -2.24
N SER A 333 11.15 -7.45 -3.46
CA SER A 333 9.99 -8.16 -4.00
C SER A 333 10.38 -9.24 -5.00
N LEU A 334 11.70 -9.38 -5.28
CA LEU A 334 12.23 -10.38 -6.19
C LEU A 334 12.22 -11.76 -5.53
N PHE A 335 11.83 -12.73 -6.32
CA PHE A 335 12.02 -14.15 -6.01
C PHE A 335 13.08 -14.69 -6.96
N GLU A 336 13.92 -15.59 -6.52
CA GLU A 336 14.95 -16.18 -7.37
C GLU A 336 14.30 -16.76 -8.63
N ASN A 337 14.69 -16.21 -9.80
CA ASN A 337 14.24 -16.63 -11.14
C ASN A 337 12.72 -16.72 -11.36
N GLY A 338 11.92 -16.00 -10.58
CA GLY A 338 10.46 -16.17 -10.57
C GLY A 338 9.67 -15.06 -11.23
N GLN A 339 10.28 -14.09 -11.91
CA GLN A 339 9.59 -12.99 -12.61
C GLN A 339 10.42 -12.41 -13.75
N LEU A 340 9.74 -11.79 -14.71
CA LEU A 340 10.38 -10.96 -15.73
C LEU A 340 10.41 -9.50 -15.26
N LEU A 341 11.59 -8.90 -15.23
CA LEU A 341 11.76 -7.47 -14.94
C LEU A 341 11.73 -6.66 -16.23
N ILE A 342 10.95 -5.58 -16.21
CA ILE A 342 10.82 -4.63 -17.30
C ILE A 342 11.07 -3.19 -16.79
N LYS A 343 11.27 -2.23 -17.70
CA LYS A 343 11.15 -0.81 -17.37
C LYS A 343 9.69 -0.38 -17.44
N THR A 344 9.43 0.91 -17.25
CA THR A 344 8.07 1.45 -17.07
C THR A 344 7.49 2.12 -18.31
N ALA A 345 8.24 2.20 -19.41
CA ALA A 345 7.76 2.77 -20.66
C ALA A 345 6.80 1.79 -21.38
N VAL A 346 5.93 2.33 -22.20
CA VAL A 346 4.94 1.55 -22.98
C VAL A 346 5.63 0.45 -23.80
N GLU A 347 6.78 0.75 -24.40
CA GLU A 347 7.56 -0.20 -25.18
C GLU A 347 8.05 -1.38 -24.32
N ASP A 348 8.64 -1.09 -23.17
CA ASP A 348 9.16 -2.12 -22.26
C ASP A 348 8.05 -3.05 -21.74
N ILE A 349 6.84 -2.49 -21.48
CA ILE A 349 5.66 -3.25 -21.06
C ILE A 349 5.19 -4.15 -22.21
N TYR A 350 5.12 -3.62 -23.43
CA TYR A 350 4.78 -4.38 -24.63
C TYR A 350 5.77 -5.53 -24.85
N ASP A 351 7.07 -5.29 -24.77
CA ASP A 351 8.11 -6.30 -24.90
C ASP A 351 7.98 -7.40 -23.83
N GLY A 352 7.63 -7.01 -22.59
CA GLY A 352 7.35 -7.94 -21.50
C GLY A 352 6.15 -8.84 -21.79
N MET A 353 5.05 -8.28 -22.32
CA MET A 353 3.87 -9.03 -22.71
C MET A 353 4.16 -9.97 -23.90
N THR A 354 4.94 -9.51 -24.88
CA THR A 354 5.41 -10.33 -26.01
C THR A 354 6.29 -11.47 -25.51
N ALA A 355 7.18 -11.22 -24.57
CA ALA A 355 8.00 -12.25 -23.95
C ALA A 355 7.15 -13.35 -23.29
N PHE A 356 6.01 -12.99 -22.68
CA PHE A 356 5.07 -13.97 -22.17
C PHE A 356 4.44 -14.81 -23.31
N MET A 357 3.98 -14.16 -24.37
CA MET A 357 3.42 -14.86 -25.55
C MET A 357 4.41 -15.86 -26.17
N GLU A 358 5.70 -15.60 -26.03
CA GLU A 358 6.79 -16.48 -26.50
C GLU A 358 7.25 -17.51 -25.44
N GLY A 359 6.60 -17.60 -24.29
CA GLY A 359 6.93 -18.55 -23.22
C GLY A 359 8.23 -18.23 -22.47
N ARG A 360 8.69 -16.97 -22.48
CA ARG A 360 9.95 -16.53 -21.86
C ARG A 360 9.80 -15.95 -20.45
N VAL A 361 8.57 -15.89 -19.90
CA VAL A 361 8.35 -15.45 -18.52
C VAL A 361 8.43 -16.65 -17.58
N PRO A 362 9.36 -16.63 -16.61
CA PRO A 362 9.51 -17.77 -15.72
C PRO A 362 8.37 -17.87 -14.72
N VAL A 363 8.07 -19.10 -14.30
CA VAL A 363 7.20 -19.40 -13.16
C VAL A 363 8.04 -20.05 -12.09
N CYS A 364 7.81 -19.69 -10.84
CA CYS A 364 8.53 -20.22 -9.70
C CYS A 364 7.54 -20.57 -8.60
N GLU A 365 7.72 -21.69 -7.96
CA GLU A 365 6.93 -22.09 -6.81
C GLU A 365 7.16 -21.12 -5.63
N PHE A 366 6.12 -20.84 -4.87
CA PHE A 366 6.18 -19.92 -3.73
C PHE A 366 5.83 -20.68 -2.43
N HIS A 367 6.84 -20.92 -1.63
CA HIS A 367 6.69 -21.52 -0.30
C HIS A 367 6.30 -20.42 0.70
N TYR A 368 5.01 -20.31 0.98
CA TYR A 368 4.43 -19.21 1.78
C TYR A 368 4.28 -19.56 3.27
N GLU A 369 4.44 -20.81 3.66
CA GLU A 369 4.08 -21.36 4.97
C GLU A 369 4.81 -20.65 6.11
N ASP A 370 6.06 -20.27 5.90
CA ASP A 370 6.86 -19.57 6.90
C ASP A 370 6.90 -18.05 6.72
N TYR A 371 6.32 -17.53 5.63
CA TYR A 371 6.40 -16.11 5.30
C TYR A 371 5.84 -15.22 6.42
N ASN A 372 4.60 -15.48 6.86
CA ASN A 372 3.96 -14.68 7.91
C ASN A 372 4.59 -14.95 9.29
N LYS A 373 5.07 -16.15 9.57
CA LYS A 373 5.82 -16.43 10.81
C LYS A 373 7.09 -15.59 10.92
N ILE A 374 7.85 -15.50 9.83
CA ILE A 374 9.05 -14.65 9.75
C ILE A 374 8.65 -13.17 9.91
N THR A 375 7.59 -12.73 9.24
CA THR A 375 7.07 -11.37 9.34
C THR A 375 6.68 -11.01 10.77
N MET A 376 5.93 -11.87 11.44
CA MET A 376 5.50 -11.63 12.83
C MET A 376 6.68 -11.66 13.80
N LYS A 377 7.67 -12.54 13.59
CA LYS A 377 8.90 -12.52 14.36
C LYS A 377 9.65 -11.19 14.21
N GLN A 378 9.81 -10.68 12.98
CA GLN A 378 10.40 -9.35 12.73
C GLN A 378 9.63 -8.24 13.47
N PHE A 379 8.29 -8.32 13.47
CA PHE A 379 7.45 -7.35 14.18
C PHE A 379 7.66 -7.43 15.70
N GLU A 380 7.65 -8.62 16.28
CA GLU A 380 7.84 -8.83 17.72
C GLU A 380 9.21 -8.38 18.23
N GLU A 381 10.26 -8.50 17.42
CA GLU A 381 11.61 -8.05 17.76
C GLU A 381 11.72 -6.52 17.89
N ILE A 382 10.80 -5.78 17.31
CA ILE A 382 10.86 -4.31 17.28
C ILE A 382 9.84 -3.61 18.19
N ILE A 383 8.84 -4.32 18.75
CA ILE A 383 7.81 -3.76 19.66
C ILE A 383 8.14 -3.91 21.16
#